data_aa5c3e698ec981de9acf7fb11d2d920c
#
_entry.id   aa5c3e698ec981de9acf7fb11d2d920c
#
_cell.length_a   1.000
_cell.length_b   1.000
_cell.length_c   1.000
_cell.angle_alpha   90.00
_cell.angle_beta   90.00
_cell.angle_gamma   90.00
#
_symmetry.space_group_name_H-M   'P 1'
#
loop_
_entity.id
_entity.type
_entity.pdbx_description
1 polymer ?
#
loop_
_entity_poly.entity_id
_entity_poly.type
_entity_poly.pdbx_seq_one_letter_code
_entity_poly.pdbx_strand_id
1 'polypeptide(L)'
;MRKRVLFLLTSIMCVMTSCWAGKPIAYNEMSQEARNFIEQIFPDAKVVFVESYNGIFGPSYEVNFNTGDEIKVTNTGEWKEISCKSMTLPESLLPDYIKTYLDTNFPNVKIEKIEKYKKYIEVELVNDVEIKFNYQGVVIDFDN
;
A
#
# COMPACT_ATOMS: atom_id res chain seq x y z
N MET A 1 -61.07 -19.32 22.57
CA MET A 1 -59.61 -19.53 22.30
C MET A 1 -59.15 -18.48 21.30
N ARG A 2 -58.47 -17.46 21.79
CA ARG A 2 -57.90 -16.39 20.93
C ARG A 2 -56.44 -16.66 20.70
N LYS A 3 -56.10 -17.13 19.50
CA LYS A 3 -54.69 -17.25 19.05
C LYS A 3 -54.15 -15.86 18.73
N ARG A 4 -53.26 -15.35 19.56
CA ARG A 4 -52.48 -14.14 19.27
C ARG A 4 -51.34 -14.53 18.36
N VAL A 5 -51.45 -14.13 17.08
CA VAL A 5 -50.31 -14.20 16.13
C VAL A 5 -49.40 -13.03 16.43
N LEU A 6 -48.23 -13.36 16.96
CA LEU A 6 -47.16 -12.40 17.22
C LEU A 6 -46.36 -12.20 15.92
N PHE A 7 -46.60 -11.08 15.24
CA PHE A 7 -45.77 -10.65 14.11
C PHE A 7 -44.41 -10.19 14.66
N LEU A 8 -43.38 -11.03 14.52
CA LEU A 8 -42.00 -10.65 14.69
C LEU A 8 -41.55 -9.89 13.43
N LEU A 9 -41.59 -8.55 13.52
CA LEU A 9 -40.87 -7.70 12.57
C LEU A 9 -39.38 -7.84 12.83
N THR A 10 -38.72 -8.73 12.11
CA THR A 10 -37.26 -8.74 11.99
C THR A 10 -36.85 -7.56 11.12
N SER A 11 -36.51 -6.46 11.78
CA SER A 11 -35.80 -5.33 11.16
C SER A 11 -34.45 -5.81 10.69
N ILE A 12 -34.31 -6.09 9.40
CA ILE A 12 -33.02 -6.28 8.74
C ILE A 12 -32.38 -4.92 8.68
N MET A 13 -31.54 -4.66 9.68
CA MET A 13 -30.64 -3.52 9.72
C MET A 13 -29.53 -3.79 8.70
N CYS A 14 -29.75 -3.33 7.47
CA CYS A 14 -28.75 -3.34 6.41
C CYS A 14 -27.64 -2.38 6.84
N VAL A 15 -26.61 -2.92 7.49
CA VAL A 15 -25.37 -2.18 7.77
C VAL A 15 -24.74 -1.93 6.41
N MET A 16 -24.95 -0.73 5.87
CA MET A 16 -24.19 -0.19 4.76
C MET A 16 -22.75 0.01 5.24
N THR A 17 -21.96 -1.05 5.21
CA THR A 17 -20.51 -0.90 5.21
C THR A 17 -20.18 -0.20 3.90
N SER A 18 -19.97 1.11 3.96
CA SER A 18 -19.34 1.85 2.89
C SER A 18 -17.92 1.28 2.77
N CYS A 19 -17.76 0.23 1.97
CA CYS A 19 -16.47 -0.14 1.44
C CYS A 19 -15.95 1.10 0.71
N TRP A 20 -14.86 1.63 1.18
CA TRP A 20 -14.04 2.59 0.46
C TRP A 20 -13.34 1.80 -0.66
N ALA A 21 -14.12 1.33 -1.61
CA ALA A 21 -13.61 0.69 -2.80
C ALA A 21 -12.99 1.78 -3.68
N GLY A 22 -11.79 1.54 -4.14
CA GLY A 22 -11.16 2.38 -5.14
C GLY A 22 -12.01 2.39 -6.41
N LYS A 23 -11.98 3.47 -7.16
CA LYS A 23 -12.62 3.59 -8.47
C LYS A 23 -11.63 3.16 -9.53
N PRO A 24 -11.90 2.13 -10.34
CA PRO A 24 -11.07 1.81 -11.50
C PRO A 24 -10.98 3.00 -12.45
N ILE A 25 -9.75 3.32 -12.88
CA ILE A 25 -9.47 4.39 -13.85
C ILE A 25 -8.46 3.90 -14.87
N ALA A 26 -8.37 4.59 -16.02
CA ALA A 26 -7.30 4.35 -16.98
C ALA A 26 -5.99 4.99 -16.48
N TYR A 27 -4.83 4.43 -16.84
CA TYR A 27 -3.51 4.94 -16.44
C TYR A 27 -3.30 6.42 -16.80
N ASN A 28 -3.81 6.85 -17.95
CA ASN A 28 -3.70 8.24 -18.40
C ASN A 28 -4.62 9.23 -17.65
N GLU A 29 -5.55 8.75 -16.83
CA GLU A 29 -6.37 9.56 -15.93
C GLU A 29 -5.67 9.88 -14.60
N MET A 30 -4.55 9.22 -14.30
CA MET A 30 -3.69 9.60 -13.17
C MET A 30 -3.07 10.97 -13.38
N SER A 31 -2.69 11.63 -12.29
CA SER A 31 -1.89 12.87 -12.37
C SER A 31 -0.57 12.63 -13.10
N GLN A 32 -0.06 13.68 -13.72
CA GLN A 32 1.22 13.60 -14.45
C GLN A 32 2.37 13.24 -13.50
N GLU A 33 2.36 13.81 -12.29
CA GLU A 33 3.38 13.60 -11.26
C GLU A 33 3.44 12.13 -10.82
N ALA A 34 2.28 11.50 -10.59
CA ALA A 34 2.22 10.09 -10.24
C ALA A 34 2.72 9.18 -11.38
N ARG A 35 2.36 9.50 -12.63
CA ARG A 35 2.86 8.76 -13.81
C ARG A 35 4.37 8.92 -13.98
N ASN A 36 4.89 10.15 -13.86
CA ASN A 36 6.32 10.41 -13.95
C ASN A 36 7.11 9.62 -12.91
N PHE A 37 6.60 9.54 -11.67
CA PHE A 37 7.23 8.73 -10.63
C PHE A 37 7.31 7.25 -11.05
N ILE A 38 6.21 6.67 -11.52
CA ILE A 38 6.16 5.27 -11.93
C ILE A 38 7.10 5.00 -13.11
N GLU A 39 7.07 5.86 -14.14
CA GLU A 39 7.91 5.71 -15.33
C GLU A 39 9.40 5.88 -15.03
N GLN A 40 9.75 6.74 -14.06
CA GLN A 40 11.13 6.95 -13.65
C GLN A 40 11.68 5.78 -12.81
N ILE A 41 10.87 5.25 -11.90
CA ILE A 41 11.33 4.25 -10.94
C ILE A 41 11.14 2.82 -11.45
N PHE A 42 10.11 2.60 -12.25
CA PHE A 42 9.73 1.28 -12.78
C PHE A 42 9.56 1.30 -14.30
N PRO A 43 10.59 1.70 -15.08
CA PRO A 43 10.47 1.94 -16.53
C PRO A 43 10.07 0.70 -17.33
N ASP A 44 10.41 -0.49 -16.86
CA ASP A 44 10.13 -1.76 -17.53
C ASP A 44 8.84 -2.44 -17.05
N ALA A 45 8.19 -1.88 -16.03
CA ALA A 45 6.99 -2.47 -15.45
C ALA A 45 5.74 -2.11 -16.29
N LYS A 46 4.94 -3.12 -16.61
CA LYS A 46 3.69 -2.95 -17.35
C LYS A 46 2.51 -2.84 -16.40
N VAL A 47 1.90 -1.66 -16.35
CA VAL A 47 0.67 -1.43 -15.60
C VAL A 47 -0.49 -2.22 -16.23
N VAL A 48 -1.23 -2.95 -15.39
CA VAL A 48 -2.40 -3.74 -15.81
C VAL A 48 -3.70 -3.24 -15.21
N PHE A 49 -3.63 -2.59 -14.04
CA PHE A 49 -4.81 -2.10 -13.36
C PHE A 49 -4.48 -0.89 -12.48
N VAL A 50 -5.39 0.08 -12.42
CA VAL A 50 -5.26 1.27 -11.56
C VAL A 50 -6.59 1.53 -10.87
N GLU A 51 -6.53 1.75 -9.56
CA GLU A 51 -7.65 2.27 -8.78
C GLU A 51 -7.31 3.64 -8.20
N SER A 52 -8.30 4.53 -8.21
CA SER A 52 -8.21 5.86 -7.61
C SER A 52 -9.03 5.90 -6.33
N TYR A 53 -8.44 6.44 -5.27
CA TYR A 53 -9.06 6.65 -3.96
C TYR A 53 -9.11 8.15 -3.67
N ASN A 54 -10.28 8.66 -3.30
CA ASN A 54 -10.42 10.04 -2.93
C ASN A 54 -9.88 10.29 -1.51
N GLY A 55 -8.97 11.23 -1.38
CA GLY A 55 -8.40 11.65 -0.10
C GLY A 55 -8.63 13.14 0.16
N ILE A 56 -8.45 13.58 1.40
CA ILE A 56 -8.61 15.00 1.81
C ILE A 56 -7.59 15.90 1.08
N PHE A 57 -6.43 15.36 0.75
CA PHE A 57 -5.34 16.09 0.08
C PHE A 57 -5.24 15.78 -1.43
N GLY A 58 -6.31 15.30 -2.02
CA GLY A 58 -6.38 14.87 -3.41
C GLY A 58 -6.41 13.36 -3.56
N PRO A 59 -6.56 12.85 -4.79
CA PRO A 59 -6.61 11.43 -5.04
C PRO A 59 -5.26 10.76 -4.77
N SER A 60 -5.32 9.49 -4.40
CA SER A 60 -4.20 8.55 -4.42
C SER A 60 -4.53 7.40 -5.37
N TYR A 61 -3.51 6.72 -5.84
CA TYR A 61 -3.64 5.66 -6.82
C TYR A 61 -2.98 4.39 -6.32
N GLU A 62 -3.67 3.27 -6.51
CA GLU A 62 -3.11 1.94 -6.38
C GLU A 62 -2.88 1.39 -7.79
N VAL A 63 -1.63 1.07 -8.09
CA VAL A 63 -1.18 0.65 -9.42
C VAL A 63 -0.66 -0.76 -9.36
N ASN A 64 -1.27 -1.65 -10.12
CA ASN A 64 -0.91 -3.05 -10.20
C ASN A 64 -0.17 -3.34 -11.50
N PHE A 65 0.95 -4.06 -11.40
CA PHE A 65 1.77 -4.46 -12.52
C PHE A 65 1.52 -5.92 -12.95
N ASN A 66 1.85 -6.23 -14.19
CA ASN A 66 1.71 -7.57 -14.75
C ASN A 66 2.58 -8.64 -14.04
N THR A 67 3.54 -8.22 -13.24
CA THR A 67 4.41 -9.07 -12.41
C THR A 67 3.78 -9.44 -11.07
N GLY A 68 2.62 -8.85 -10.72
CA GLY A 68 1.97 -8.98 -9.44
C GLY A 68 2.48 -8.01 -8.37
N ASP A 69 3.44 -7.17 -8.72
CA ASP A 69 3.90 -6.06 -7.88
C ASP A 69 2.85 -4.95 -7.83
N GLU A 70 2.84 -4.17 -6.75
CA GLU A 70 1.86 -3.12 -6.51
C GLU A 70 2.52 -1.88 -5.92
N ILE A 71 2.01 -0.71 -6.27
CA ILE A 71 2.44 0.55 -5.69
C ILE A 71 1.24 1.44 -5.35
N LYS A 72 1.27 2.07 -4.17
CA LYS A 72 0.35 3.15 -3.82
C LYS A 72 1.09 4.48 -3.86
N VAL A 73 0.58 5.40 -4.66
CA VAL A 73 1.18 6.71 -4.91
C VAL A 73 0.14 7.82 -4.81
N THR A 74 0.52 8.98 -4.27
CA THR A 74 -0.33 10.17 -4.23
C THR A 74 -0.42 10.85 -5.60
N ASN A 75 -1.38 11.76 -5.76
CA ASN A 75 -1.45 12.62 -6.94
C ASN A 75 -0.23 13.54 -7.14
N THR A 76 0.59 13.72 -6.10
CA THR A 76 1.86 14.49 -6.17
C THR A 76 3.07 13.63 -6.51
N GLY A 77 2.88 12.33 -6.76
CA GLY A 77 3.97 11.41 -7.08
C GLY A 77 4.73 10.88 -5.85
N GLU A 78 4.22 11.09 -4.64
CA GLU A 78 4.82 10.53 -3.44
C GLU A 78 4.31 9.09 -3.22
N TRP A 79 5.23 8.10 -3.15
CA TRP A 79 4.84 6.74 -2.83
C TRP A 79 4.47 6.58 -1.35
N LYS A 80 3.48 5.72 -1.08
CA LYS A 80 3.00 5.38 0.26
C LYS A 80 3.26 3.92 0.61
N GLU A 81 3.12 3.04 -0.35
CA GLU A 81 3.31 1.60 -0.19
C GLU A 81 3.88 1.02 -1.48
N ILE A 82 4.79 0.09 -1.37
CA ILE A 82 5.33 -0.68 -2.50
C ILE A 82 5.42 -2.14 -2.08
N SER A 83 4.74 -3.01 -2.81
CA SER A 83 4.76 -4.46 -2.64
C SER A 83 5.53 -5.09 -3.79
N CYS A 84 6.63 -5.78 -3.46
CA CYS A 84 7.59 -6.35 -4.40
C CYS A 84 7.51 -7.88 -4.39
N LYS A 85 6.58 -8.46 -5.13
CA LYS A 85 6.48 -9.92 -5.28
C LYS A 85 7.54 -10.49 -6.22
N SER A 86 7.79 -9.78 -7.31
CA SER A 86 8.71 -10.20 -8.37
C SER A 86 9.87 -9.24 -8.57
N MET A 87 9.64 -7.93 -8.50
CA MET A 87 10.70 -6.95 -8.65
C MET A 87 11.53 -6.77 -7.37
N THR A 88 12.71 -6.17 -7.51
CA THR A 88 13.53 -5.72 -6.38
C THR A 88 13.24 -4.25 -6.15
N LEU A 89 12.99 -3.86 -4.90
CA LEU A 89 12.79 -2.46 -4.54
C LEU A 89 14.04 -1.65 -4.91
N PRO A 90 13.92 -0.57 -5.70
CA PRO A 90 15.05 0.31 -6.00
C PRO A 90 15.65 0.92 -4.73
N GLU A 91 16.96 0.80 -4.56
CA GLU A 91 17.66 1.33 -3.37
C GLU A 91 17.44 2.83 -3.16
N SER A 92 17.21 3.58 -4.24
CA SER A 92 16.93 5.02 -4.19
C SER A 92 15.65 5.39 -3.42
N LEU A 93 14.76 4.41 -3.20
CA LEU A 93 13.53 4.60 -2.44
C LEU A 93 13.70 4.30 -0.94
N LEU A 94 14.81 3.66 -0.56
CA LEU A 94 15.10 3.34 0.83
C LEU A 94 15.81 4.51 1.52
N PRO A 95 15.35 4.98 2.69
CA PRO A 95 16.14 5.83 3.57
C PRO A 95 17.46 5.14 3.97
N ASP A 96 18.55 5.88 4.02
CA ASP A 96 19.87 5.35 4.33
C ASP A 96 19.93 4.56 5.64
N TYR A 97 19.19 4.99 6.65
CA TYR A 97 19.15 4.31 7.94
C TYR A 97 18.48 2.93 7.86
N ILE A 98 17.44 2.76 7.03
CA ILE A 98 16.82 1.46 6.79
C ILE A 98 17.79 0.56 6.03
N LYS A 99 18.41 1.08 4.95
CA LYS A 99 19.40 0.33 4.18
C LYS A 99 20.53 -0.16 5.07
N THR A 100 21.15 0.71 5.87
CA THR A 100 22.24 0.37 6.78
C THR A 100 21.82 -0.71 7.79
N TYR A 101 20.62 -0.59 8.36
CA TYR A 101 20.10 -1.57 9.31
C TYR A 101 19.91 -2.95 8.65
N LEU A 102 19.31 -2.99 7.46
CA LEU A 102 19.06 -4.24 6.75
C LEU A 102 20.35 -4.90 6.28
N ASP A 103 21.30 -4.14 5.74
CA ASP A 103 22.61 -4.66 5.32
C ASP A 103 23.39 -5.31 6.48
N THR A 104 23.21 -4.77 7.69
CA THR A 104 23.89 -5.27 8.89
C THR A 104 23.20 -6.49 9.51
N ASN A 105 21.88 -6.48 9.61
CA ASN A 105 21.13 -7.47 10.39
C ASN A 105 20.48 -8.55 9.52
N PHE A 106 20.18 -8.24 8.24
CA PHE A 106 19.49 -9.11 7.28
C PHE A 106 20.19 -9.11 5.92
N PRO A 107 21.50 -9.39 5.85
CA PRO A 107 22.24 -9.35 4.59
C PRO A 107 21.64 -10.29 3.56
N ASN A 108 21.42 -9.78 2.34
CA ASN A 108 20.84 -10.51 1.20
C ASN A 108 19.37 -10.94 1.35
N VAL A 109 18.64 -10.48 2.38
CA VAL A 109 17.21 -10.70 2.48
C VAL A 109 16.48 -9.61 1.70
N LYS A 110 15.55 -10.01 0.82
CA LYS A 110 14.78 -9.06 0.01
C LYS A 110 13.65 -8.44 0.82
N ILE A 111 13.34 -7.19 0.50
CA ILE A 111 12.13 -6.52 0.96
C ILE A 111 10.96 -7.04 0.11
N GLU A 112 9.91 -7.52 0.77
CA GLU A 112 8.66 -7.89 0.14
C GLU A 112 7.70 -6.69 0.10
N LYS A 113 7.69 -5.89 1.16
CA LYS A 113 6.83 -4.71 1.24
C LYS A 113 7.50 -3.59 2.03
N ILE A 114 7.23 -2.36 1.63
CA ILE A 114 7.56 -1.16 2.40
C ILE A 114 6.36 -0.22 2.41
N GLU A 115 6.02 0.32 3.58
CA GLU A 115 4.87 1.20 3.74
C GLU A 115 5.19 2.39 4.64
N LYS A 116 4.78 3.59 4.21
CA LYS A 116 4.93 4.84 4.97
C LYS A 116 3.67 5.15 5.75
N TYR A 117 3.79 5.14 7.06
CA TYR A 117 2.76 5.64 7.99
C TYR A 117 3.09 7.05 8.47
N LYS A 118 2.17 7.70 9.15
CA LYS A 118 2.35 9.07 9.66
C LYS A 118 3.56 9.23 10.60
N LYS A 119 3.89 8.18 11.37
CA LYS A 119 4.91 8.23 12.43
C LYS A 119 6.09 7.28 12.22
N TYR A 120 5.98 6.35 11.30
CA TYR A 120 6.99 5.31 11.06
C TYR A 120 6.93 4.80 9.63
N ILE A 121 7.96 4.09 9.24
CA ILE A 121 8.02 3.27 8.02
C ILE A 121 8.07 1.81 8.47
N GLU A 122 7.25 0.99 7.85
CA GLU A 122 7.22 -0.47 8.05
C GLU A 122 7.88 -1.16 6.86
N VAL A 123 8.72 -2.13 7.15
CA VAL A 123 9.42 -2.95 6.16
C VAL A 123 9.12 -4.40 6.48
N GLU A 124 8.57 -5.11 5.50
CA GLU A 124 8.34 -6.55 5.53
C GLU A 124 9.34 -7.26 4.61
N LEU A 125 10.00 -8.28 5.13
CA LEU A 125 10.98 -9.07 4.42
C LEU A 125 10.37 -10.39 3.94
N VAL A 126 10.94 -11.00 2.90
CA VAL A 126 10.46 -12.26 2.32
C VAL A 126 10.48 -13.49 3.27
N ASN A 127 11.05 -13.35 4.45
CA ASN A 127 11.07 -14.36 5.51
C ASN A 127 10.10 -14.06 6.66
N ASP A 128 9.04 -13.30 6.38
CA ASP A 128 7.97 -12.89 7.32
C ASP A 128 8.44 -11.99 8.47
N VAL A 129 9.63 -11.42 8.40
CA VAL A 129 10.12 -10.44 9.38
C VAL A 129 9.54 -9.07 9.07
N GLU A 130 8.90 -8.45 10.05
CA GLU A 130 8.36 -7.09 9.99
C GLU A 130 9.12 -6.16 10.93
N ILE A 131 9.55 -5.01 10.43
CA ILE A 131 10.36 -4.03 11.17
C ILE A 131 9.76 -2.65 11.00
N LYS A 132 9.50 -1.95 12.13
CA LYS A 132 9.02 -0.57 12.12
C LYS A 132 10.12 0.39 12.55
N PHE A 133 10.39 1.38 11.71
CA PHE A 133 11.37 2.44 11.94
C PHE A 133 10.65 3.77 12.14
N ASN A 134 10.96 4.51 13.19
CA ASN A 134 10.56 5.91 13.22
C ASN A 134 11.38 6.74 12.20
N TYR A 135 10.97 7.97 11.93
CA TYR A 135 11.65 8.84 10.97
C TYR A 135 13.02 9.38 11.45
N GLN A 136 13.45 9.06 12.68
CA GLN A 136 14.79 9.28 13.21
C GLN A 136 15.72 8.06 13.03
N GLY A 137 15.21 6.99 12.43
CA GLY A 137 15.97 5.77 12.15
C GLY A 137 16.05 4.77 13.30
N VAL A 138 15.22 4.94 14.33
CA VAL A 138 15.15 4.00 15.47
C VAL A 138 14.13 2.92 15.16
N VAL A 139 14.51 1.65 15.37
CA VAL A 139 13.57 0.52 15.36
C VAL A 139 12.64 0.64 16.58
N ILE A 140 11.34 0.72 16.33
CA ILE A 140 10.31 0.89 17.39
C ILE A 140 9.47 -0.36 17.60
N ASP A 141 9.49 -1.28 16.63
CA ASP A 141 8.79 -2.55 16.70
C ASP A 141 9.47 -3.58 15.79
N PHE A 142 9.40 -4.85 16.17
CA PHE A 142 9.99 -5.96 15.44
C PHE A 142 9.15 -7.22 15.68
N ASP A 143 8.71 -7.87 14.59
CA ASP A 143 7.99 -9.14 14.61
C ASP A 143 8.63 -10.14 13.64
N ASN A 144 8.60 -11.47 14.01
CA ASN A 144 9.15 -12.57 13.20
C ASN A 144 8.43 -13.90 13.45
#